data_9d4ba596d4f573027f5fdeb434a2461f
#
_entry.id   9d4ba596d4f573027f5fdeb434a2461f
#
_cell.length_a   1.000
_cell.length_b   1.000
_cell.length_c   1.000
_cell.angle_alpha   90.00
_cell.angle_beta   90.00
_cell.angle_gamma   90.00
#
_symmetry.space_group_name_H-M   'P 1'
#
loop_
_entity.id
_entity.type
_entity.pdbx_description
1 polymer ?
#
loop_
_entity_poly.entity_id
_entity_poly.type
_entity_poly.pdbx_seq_one_letter_code
_entity_poly.pdbx_strand_id
1 'polypeptide(L)'
;MPLAEQCFWALGRNQFLIALKDHSDNQHFGEAVLHHLNEQHYPYEDENMLAQTLESLKYIFTWSETSKYFFTNDMKVIVDIAIRELVNLPVQDDIRKNYLDVLNALMQNSQWLSQGRYKRAEICEVLESILDAGGDESGNGYSIAAVTRVREVLEECQPMLEE
;
A
#
# COMPACT_ATOMS: atom_id res chain seq x y z
N MET A 1 23.58 9.73 5.41
CA MET A 1 22.81 8.48 5.59
C MET A 1 21.81 8.38 4.46
N PRO A 2 21.74 7.26 3.75
CA PRO A 2 20.71 7.04 2.74
C PRO A 2 19.31 7.11 3.37
N LEU A 3 18.34 7.61 2.62
CA LEU A 3 16.92 7.75 3.06
C LEU A 3 16.35 6.42 3.61
N ALA A 4 16.78 5.28 3.05
CA ALA A 4 16.41 3.96 3.50
C ALA A 4 16.86 3.65 4.95
N GLU A 5 18.07 4.07 5.35
CA GLU A 5 18.55 3.87 6.73
C GLU A 5 17.84 4.79 7.72
N GLN A 6 17.53 6.02 7.33
CA GLN A 6 16.75 6.93 8.20
C GLN A 6 15.33 6.40 8.44
N CYS A 7 14.71 5.83 7.43
CA CYS A 7 13.40 5.18 7.55
C CYS A 7 13.47 3.96 8.47
N PHE A 8 14.50 3.13 8.35
CA PHE A 8 14.70 1.95 9.19
C PHE A 8 14.84 2.29 10.68
N TRP A 9 15.62 3.35 11.01
CA TRP A 9 15.76 3.82 12.40
C TRP A 9 14.47 4.39 12.97
N ALA A 10 13.66 5.07 12.15
CA ALA A 10 12.36 5.59 12.56
C ALA A 10 11.36 4.45 12.84
N LEU A 11 11.33 3.41 12.00
CA LEU A 11 10.48 2.25 12.17
C LEU A 11 10.81 1.46 13.44
N GLY A 12 12.11 1.23 13.72
CA GLY A 12 12.56 0.53 14.93
C GLY A 12 12.28 1.26 16.26
N ARG A 13 11.86 2.53 16.21
CA ARG A 13 11.43 3.32 17.39
C ARG A 13 9.91 3.50 17.46
N ASN A 14 9.17 3.05 16.47
CA ASN A 14 7.72 3.16 16.44
C ASN A 14 7.11 2.20 17.47
N GLN A 15 6.55 2.75 18.55
CA GLN A 15 5.98 1.97 19.67
C GLN A 15 4.84 1.05 19.22
N PHE A 16 4.07 1.46 18.21
CA PHE A 16 3.01 0.63 17.63
C PHE A 16 3.59 -0.62 16.96
N LEU A 17 4.62 -0.46 16.13
CA LEU A 17 5.26 -1.59 15.44
C LEU A 17 5.98 -2.53 16.43
N ILE A 18 6.59 -1.98 17.48
CA ILE A 18 7.22 -2.76 18.55
C ILE A 18 6.15 -3.58 19.28
N ALA A 19 5.03 -2.97 19.64
CA ALA A 19 3.92 -3.69 20.27
C ALA A 19 3.34 -4.78 19.37
N LEU A 20 3.21 -4.50 18.08
CA LEU A 20 2.72 -5.47 17.11
C LEU A 20 3.66 -6.68 16.96
N LYS A 21 4.98 -6.44 16.94
CA LYS A 21 6.00 -7.49 16.93
C LYS A 21 5.91 -8.36 18.19
N ASP A 22 5.82 -7.74 19.36
CA ASP A 22 5.79 -8.44 20.64
C ASP A 22 4.49 -9.24 20.86
N HIS A 23 3.42 -8.88 20.15
CA HIS A 23 2.11 -9.52 20.19
C HIS A 23 1.69 -10.11 18.84
N SER A 24 2.63 -10.64 18.07
CA SER A 24 2.40 -11.18 16.70
C SER A 24 1.35 -12.29 16.64
N ASP A 25 1.06 -12.96 17.75
CA ASP A 25 0.01 -13.99 17.84
C ASP A 25 -1.41 -13.40 17.93
N ASN A 26 -1.55 -12.08 18.10
CA ASN A 26 -2.84 -11.42 18.18
C ASN A 26 -3.40 -11.11 16.78
N GLN A 27 -4.18 -12.01 16.24
CA GLN A 27 -4.82 -11.88 14.93
C GLN A 27 -5.93 -10.82 14.88
N HIS A 28 -6.48 -10.42 16.03
CA HIS A 28 -7.63 -9.49 16.09
C HIS A 28 -7.34 -8.13 15.47
N PHE A 29 -6.11 -7.62 15.60
CA PHE A 29 -5.74 -6.37 14.95
C PHE A 29 -5.78 -6.50 13.41
N GLY A 30 -5.22 -7.56 12.85
CA GLY A 30 -5.23 -7.82 11.41
C GLY A 30 -6.66 -7.96 10.87
N GLU A 31 -7.51 -8.72 11.55
CA GLU A 31 -8.93 -8.88 11.21
C GLU A 31 -9.67 -7.53 11.25
N ALA A 32 -9.45 -6.72 12.29
CA ALA A 32 -10.06 -5.40 12.42
C ALA A 32 -9.62 -4.45 11.29
N VAL A 33 -8.34 -4.47 10.91
CA VAL A 33 -7.82 -3.68 9.79
C VAL A 33 -8.47 -4.10 8.47
N LEU A 34 -8.53 -5.40 8.19
CA LEU A 34 -9.15 -5.91 6.97
C LEU A 34 -10.64 -5.58 6.90
N HIS A 35 -11.35 -5.74 8.00
CA HIS A 35 -12.76 -5.38 8.09
C HIS A 35 -12.96 -3.88 7.82
N HIS A 36 -12.20 -3.02 8.51
CA HIS A 36 -12.24 -1.58 8.30
C HIS A 36 -11.99 -1.20 6.84
N LEU A 37 -10.92 -1.72 6.23
CA LEU A 37 -10.58 -1.41 4.84
C LEU A 37 -11.65 -1.90 3.85
N ASN A 38 -12.23 -3.07 4.10
CA ASN A 38 -13.22 -3.64 3.20
C ASN A 38 -14.57 -2.89 3.22
N GLU A 39 -14.89 -2.24 4.33
CA GLU A 39 -16.09 -1.43 4.48
C GLU A 39 -15.93 0.01 3.96
N GLN A 40 -14.70 0.44 3.70
CA GLN A 40 -14.46 1.79 3.17
C GLN A 40 -14.91 1.89 1.72
N HIS A 41 -15.73 2.88 1.44
CA HIS A 41 -16.18 3.25 0.09
C HIS A 41 -16.26 4.77 0.01
N TYR A 42 -15.87 5.30 -1.14
CA TYR A 42 -16.01 6.74 -1.38
C TYR A 42 -17.50 7.15 -1.47
N PRO A 43 -17.92 8.27 -0.87
CA PRO A 43 -17.18 9.15 0.04
C PRO A 43 -16.98 8.52 1.43
N TYR A 44 -15.77 8.69 1.99
CA TYR A 44 -15.40 8.08 3.26
C TYR A 44 -16.09 8.74 4.45
N GLU A 45 -16.42 7.96 5.47
CA GLU A 45 -16.92 8.49 6.75
C GLU A 45 -15.80 9.19 7.54
N ASP A 46 -14.60 8.59 7.54
CA ASP A 46 -13.40 9.14 8.20
C ASP A 46 -12.15 8.89 7.33
N GLU A 47 -11.89 9.82 6.43
CA GLU A 47 -10.72 9.77 5.54
C GLU A 47 -9.39 9.80 6.32
N ASN A 48 -9.35 10.50 7.44
CA ASN A 48 -8.15 10.61 8.27
C ASN A 48 -7.81 9.25 8.93
N MET A 49 -8.80 8.55 9.42
CA MET A 49 -8.63 7.20 9.96
C MET A 49 -8.18 6.22 8.88
N LEU A 50 -8.76 6.31 7.70
CA LEU A 50 -8.36 5.50 6.55
C LEU A 50 -6.89 5.75 6.17
N ALA A 51 -6.49 7.02 6.05
CA ALA A 51 -5.11 7.39 5.74
C ALA A 51 -4.12 6.85 6.78
N GLN A 52 -4.43 6.96 8.07
CA GLN A 52 -3.61 6.41 9.16
C GLN A 52 -3.53 4.88 9.12
N THR A 53 -4.63 4.21 8.77
CA THR A 53 -4.67 2.75 8.62
C THR A 53 -3.75 2.31 7.48
N LEU A 54 -3.85 2.96 6.32
CA LEU A 54 -2.99 2.68 5.16
C LEU A 54 -1.52 2.96 5.45
N GLU A 55 -1.21 4.06 6.13
CA GLU A 55 0.16 4.37 6.56
C GLU A 55 0.70 3.31 7.52
N SER A 56 -0.11 2.83 8.45
CA SER A 56 0.27 1.73 9.35
C SER A 56 0.58 0.45 8.59
N LEU A 57 -0.23 0.08 7.58
CA LEU A 57 0.00 -1.08 6.72
C LEU A 57 1.32 -0.97 5.94
N LYS A 58 1.60 0.19 5.37
CA LYS A 58 2.88 0.47 4.71
C LYS A 58 4.06 0.15 5.63
N TYR A 59 4.03 0.62 6.87
CA TYR A 59 5.11 0.35 7.84
C TYR A 59 5.18 -1.12 8.25
N ILE A 60 4.04 -1.78 8.46
CA ILE A 60 4.00 -3.21 8.80
C ILE A 60 4.67 -4.04 7.70
N PHE A 61 4.38 -3.78 6.43
CA PHE A 61 4.99 -4.51 5.32
C PHE A 61 6.46 -4.16 5.08
N THR A 62 6.89 -2.96 5.44
CA THR A 62 8.27 -2.50 5.23
C THR A 62 9.23 -2.99 6.30
N TRP A 63 8.80 -3.05 7.57
CA TRP A 63 9.68 -3.45 8.65
C TRP A 63 9.81 -4.97 8.72
N SER A 64 11.06 -5.48 8.67
CA SER A 64 11.35 -6.92 8.60
C SER A 64 10.73 -7.72 9.75
N GLU A 65 10.64 -7.13 10.94
CA GLU A 65 10.10 -7.78 12.14
C GLU A 65 8.57 -7.97 12.11
N THR A 66 7.86 -7.13 11.35
CA THR A 66 6.40 -7.19 11.18
C THR A 66 5.97 -7.55 9.76
N SER A 67 6.91 -7.66 8.82
CA SER A 67 6.61 -7.84 7.39
C SER A 67 5.80 -9.10 7.06
N LYS A 68 5.76 -10.08 7.97
CA LYS A 68 5.00 -11.32 7.86
C LYS A 68 3.81 -11.38 8.84
N TYR A 69 3.40 -10.24 9.40
CA TYR A 69 2.31 -10.19 10.36
C TYR A 69 0.98 -10.69 9.76
N PHE A 70 0.67 -10.27 8.55
CA PHE A 70 -0.51 -10.76 7.84
C PHE A 70 -0.26 -12.12 7.20
N PHE A 71 -1.25 -13.00 7.30
CA PHE A 71 -1.21 -14.27 6.56
C PHE A 71 -1.33 -14.03 5.05
N THR A 72 -0.93 -15.02 4.27
CA THR A 72 -0.95 -14.96 2.81
C THR A 72 -2.32 -14.59 2.24
N ASN A 73 -3.40 -15.13 2.79
CA ASN A 73 -4.75 -14.82 2.33
C ASN A 73 -5.16 -13.39 2.65
N ASP A 74 -4.80 -12.89 3.83
CA ASP A 74 -5.08 -11.51 4.25
C ASP A 74 -4.33 -10.52 3.38
N MET A 75 -3.07 -10.81 3.06
CA MET A 75 -2.28 -10.02 2.13
C MET A 75 -2.93 -9.94 0.73
N LYS A 76 -3.50 -11.06 0.23
CA LYS A 76 -4.24 -11.07 -1.04
C LYS A 76 -5.48 -10.17 -0.98
N VAL A 77 -6.21 -10.20 0.14
CA VAL A 77 -7.36 -9.31 0.34
C VAL A 77 -6.93 -7.84 0.32
N ILE A 78 -5.80 -7.48 0.94
CA ILE A 78 -5.28 -6.11 0.89
C ILE A 78 -4.93 -5.69 -0.54
N VAL A 79 -4.33 -6.58 -1.34
CA VAL A 79 -4.07 -6.32 -2.77
C VAL A 79 -5.37 -6.08 -3.52
N ASP A 80 -6.38 -6.92 -3.31
CA ASP A 80 -7.68 -6.80 -3.98
C ASP A 80 -8.37 -5.47 -3.65
N ILE A 81 -8.34 -5.08 -2.38
CA ILE A 81 -8.88 -3.79 -1.93
C ILE A 81 -8.12 -2.63 -2.56
N ALA A 82 -6.78 -2.67 -2.56
CA ALA A 82 -5.96 -1.61 -3.13
C ALA A 82 -6.21 -1.43 -4.64
N ILE A 83 -6.29 -2.51 -5.41
CA ILE A 83 -6.63 -2.46 -6.83
C ILE A 83 -8.03 -1.87 -7.02
N ARG A 84 -9.03 -2.36 -6.28
CA ARG A 84 -10.41 -1.86 -6.35
C ARG A 84 -10.48 -0.35 -6.12
N GLU A 85 -9.83 0.14 -5.08
CA GLU A 85 -9.86 1.56 -4.72
C GLU A 85 -9.08 2.41 -5.73
N LEU A 86 -7.93 1.97 -6.20
CA LEU A 86 -7.17 2.68 -7.24
C LEU A 86 -7.96 2.87 -8.53
N VAL A 87 -8.83 1.92 -8.87
CA VAL A 87 -9.73 2.01 -10.04
C VAL A 87 -10.93 2.92 -9.78
N ASN A 88 -11.52 2.85 -8.58
CA ASN A 88 -12.81 3.48 -8.29
C ASN A 88 -12.72 4.88 -7.69
N LEU A 89 -11.58 5.26 -7.11
CA LEU A 89 -11.39 6.58 -6.53
C LEU A 89 -11.52 7.71 -7.56
N PRO A 90 -12.10 8.86 -7.18
CA PRO A 90 -12.04 10.06 -8.00
C PRO A 90 -10.61 10.40 -8.40
N VAL A 91 -10.40 10.87 -9.63
CA VAL A 91 -9.04 11.09 -10.20
C VAL A 91 -8.15 12.04 -9.38
N GLN A 92 -8.75 12.98 -8.67
CA GLN A 92 -8.04 13.96 -7.83
C GLN A 92 -7.98 13.59 -6.35
N ASP A 93 -8.41 12.38 -5.97
CA ASP A 93 -8.44 11.96 -4.58
C ASP A 93 -7.02 11.67 -4.04
N ASP A 94 -6.64 12.35 -2.97
CA ASP A 94 -5.30 12.25 -2.37
C ASP A 94 -5.04 10.92 -1.67
N ILE A 95 -6.09 10.21 -1.24
CA ILE A 95 -5.96 8.89 -0.59
C ILE A 95 -5.36 7.84 -1.54
N ARG A 96 -5.45 8.07 -2.85
CA ARG A 96 -4.82 7.22 -3.88
C ARG A 96 -3.33 7.00 -3.60
N LYS A 97 -2.61 8.05 -3.18
CA LYS A 97 -1.20 7.96 -2.83
C LYS A 97 -0.95 6.95 -1.70
N ASN A 98 -1.82 6.93 -0.69
CA ASN A 98 -1.70 6.00 0.43
C ASN A 98 -1.86 4.53 -0.02
N TYR A 99 -2.80 4.25 -0.93
CA TYR A 99 -2.93 2.92 -1.53
C TYR A 99 -1.72 2.53 -2.39
N LEU A 100 -1.17 3.47 -3.16
CA LEU A 100 0.07 3.25 -3.92
C LEU A 100 1.26 2.94 -2.99
N ASP A 101 1.37 3.63 -1.86
CA ASP A 101 2.41 3.39 -0.86
C ASP A 101 2.28 1.98 -0.23
N VAL A 102 1.06 1.52 0.06
CA VAL A 102 0.81 0.16 0.56
C VAL A 102 1.18 -0.88 -0.49
N LEU A 103 0.76 -0.71 -1.75
CA LEU A 103 1.13 -1.63 -2.84
C LEU A 103 2.65 -1.67 -3.04
N ASN A 104 3.32 -0.53 -3.00
CA ASN A 104 4.78 -0.47 -3.12
C ASN A 104 5.47 -1.29 -2.03
N ALA A 105 5.09 -1.08 -0.76
CA ALA A 105 5.64 -1.84 0.36
C ALA A 105 5.35 -3.35 0.25
N LEU A 106 4.15 -3.70 -0.22
CA LEU A 106 3.72 -5.07 -0.37
C LEU A 106 4.46 -5.80 -1.51
N MET A 107 4.66 -5.15 -2.66
CA MET A 107 5.40 -5.72 -3.79
C MET A 107 6.88 -5.99 -3.46
N GLN A 108 7.47 -5.24 -2.56
CA GLN A 108 8.81 -5.46 -2.05
C GLN A 108 8.85 -6.49 -0.90
N ASN A 109 7.70 -6.93 -0.41
CA ASN A 109 7.62 -7.90 0.67
C ASN A 109 7.95 -9.31 0.18
N SER A 110 8.84 -9.99 0.91
CA SER A 110 9.30 -11.34 0.56
C SER A 110 8.16 -12.37 0.48
N GLN A 111 7.09 -12.18 1.24
CA GLN A 111 5.93 -13.07 1.24
C GLN A 111 5.14 -12.95 -0.07
N TRP A 112 4.93 -11.74 -0.58
CA TRP A 112 4.27 -11.53 -1.87
C TRP A 112 5.10 -12.14 -3.02
N LEU A 113 6.41 -11.92 -2.99
CA LEU A 113 7.33 -12.48 -3.98
C LEU A 113 7.31 -14.02 -3.98
N SER A 114 7.35 -14.64 -2.79
CA SER A 114 7.36 -16.10 -2.66
C SER A 114 6.04 -16.78 -3.00
N GLN A 115 4.92 -16.03 -2.97
CA GLN A 115 3.57 -16.51 -3.26
C GLN A 115 3.15 -16.31 -4.73
N GLY A 116 4.10 -16.16 -5.65
CA GLY A 116 3.84 -16.06 -7.08
C GLY A 116 3.35 -14.68 -7.52
N ARG A 117 3.64 -13.63 -6.75
CA ARG A 117 3.33 -12.24 -7.11
C ARG A 117 1.85 -12.06 -7.46
N TYR A 118 1.00 -12.35 -6.47
CA TYR A 118 -0.45 -12.33 -6.63
C TYR A 118 -0.95 -11.07 -7.32
N LYS A 119 -1.73 -11.23 -8.39
CA LYS A 119 -2.31 -10.16 -9.22
C LYS A 119 -1.30 -9.16 -9.81
N ARG A 120 -0.08 -9.60 -10.08
CA ARG A 120 0.96 -8.77 -10.70
C ARG A 120 0.46 -8.06 -11.97
N ALA A 121 -0.20 -8.80 -12.86
CA ALA A 121 -0.67 -8.26 -14.13
C ALA A 121 -1.71 -7.14 -13.92
N GLU A 122 -2.67 -7.35 -13.03
CA GLU A 122 -3.68 -6.36 -12.70
C GLU A 122 -3.07 -5.12 -12.01
N ILE A 123 -2.06 -5.31 -11.16
CA ILE A 123 -1.31 -4.19 -10.57
C ILE A 123 -0.63 -3.37 -11.67
N CYS A 124 0.09 -4.01 -12.60
CA CYS A 124 0.72 -3.33 -13.72
C CYS A 124 -0.30 -2.55 -14.56
N GLU A 125 -1.42 -3.18 -14.91
CA GLU A 125 -2.49 -2.55 -15.71
C GLU A 125 -3.04 -1.28 -15.04
N VAL A 126 -3.28 -1.32 -13.73
CA VAL A 126 -3.76 -0.15 -12.97
C VAL A 126 -2.71 0.96 -12.93
N LEU A 127 -1.44 0.63 -12.67
CA LEU A 127 -0.37 1.62 -12.65
C LEU A 127 -0.15 2.27 -14.01
N GLU A 128 -0.13 1.48 -15.09
CA GLU A 128 -0.01 1.98 -16.46
C GLU A 128 -1.19 2.86 -16.85
N SER A 129 -2.41 2.46 -16.48
CA SER A 129 -3.63 3.26 -16.73
C SER A 129 -3.57 4.65 -16.09
N ILE A 130 -3.01 4.76 -14.88
CA ILE A 130 -2.82 6.06 -14.21
C ILE A 130 -1.76 6.90 -14.94
N LEU A 131 -0.68 6.28 -15.42
CA LEU A 131 0.36 6.99 -16.18
C LEU A 131 -0.15 7.49 -17.53
N ASP A 132 -0.88 6.65 -18.26
CA ASP A 132 -1.39 6.96 -19.60
C ASP A 132 -2.43 8.09 -19.57
N ALA A 133 -3.26 8.10 -18.53
CA ALA A 133 -4.21 9.20 -18.31
C ALA A 133 -3.54 10.53 -17.96
N GLY A 134 -2.28 10.47 -17.47
CA GLY A 134 -1.46 11.64 -17.15
C GLY A 134 -1.94 12.44 -15.95
N GLY A 135 -1.08 13.36 -15.51
CA GLY A 135 -1.39 14.33 -14.46
C GLY A 135 -1.87 15.64 -15.03
N ASP A 136 -2.95 16.20 -14.48
CA ASP A 136 -3.51 17.46 -14.91
C ASP A 136 -3.97 18.31 -13.70
N GLU A 137 -3.45 19.53 -13.59
CA GLU A 137 -3.88 20.50 -12.58
C GLU A 137 -5.28 21.07 -12.88
N SER A 138 -5.78 20.89 -14.10
CA SER A 138 -7.11 21.38 -14.49
C SER A 138 -8.27 20.51 -13.99
N GLY A 139 -7.96 19.34 -13.38
CA GLY A 139 -8.95 18.44 -12.81
C GLY A 139 -9.54 17.40 -13.78
N ASN A 140 -9.03 17.32 -15.01
CA ASN A 140 -9.51 16.36 -16.01
C ASN A 140 -8.72 15.02 -15.98
N GLY A 141 -7.53 15.00 -15.36
CA GLY A 141 -6.68 13.84 -15.18
C GLY A 141 -6.40 13.54 -13.71
N TYR A 142 -5.53 12.56 -13.46
CA TYR A 142 -5.07 12.26 -12.10
C TYR A 142 -4.26 13.41 -11.51
N SER A 143 -4.19 13.47 -10.18
CA SER A 143 -3.35 14.45 -9.51
C SER A 143 -1.87 14.23 -9.89
N ILE A 144 -1.11 15.33 -10.06
CA ILE A 144 0.33 15.24 -10.37
C ILE A 144 1.06 14.40 -9.32
N ALA A 145 0.66 14.52 -8.05
CA ALA A 145 1.22 13.74 -6.96
C ALA A 145 0.99 12.22 -7.16
N ALA A 146 -0.20 11.80 -7.61
CA ALA A 146 -0.50 10.40 -7.89
C ALA A 146 0.35 9.87 -9.05
N VAL A 147 0.42 10.59 -10.16
CA VAL A 147 1.23 10.21 -11.34
C VAL A 147 2.72 10.13 -11.00
N THR A 148 3.24 11.08 -10.24
CA THR A 148 4.62 11.06 -9.77
C THR A 148 4.87 9.84 -8.91
N ARG A 149 3.96 9.54 -7.98
CA ARG A 149 4.09 8.36 -7.11
C ARG A 149 4.05 7.05 -7.89
N VAL A 150 3.21 6.93 -8.91
CA VAL A 150 3.18 5.74 -9.79
C VAL A 150 4.52 5.54 -10.48
N ARG A 151 5.16 6.60 -11.00
CA ARG A 151 6.50 6.49 -11.61
C ARG A 151 7.53 5.97 -10.62
N GLU A 152 7.56 6.53 -9.40
CA GLU A 152 8.46 6.07 -8.34
C GLU A 152 8.22 4.59 -8.01
N VAL A 153 6.95 4.17 -7.87
CA VAL A 153 6.59 2.77 -7.60
C VAL A 153 7.07 1.84 -8.72
N LEU A 154 6.88 2.22 -9.98
CA LEU A 154 7.34 1.43 -11.11
C LEU A 154 8.87 1.32 -11.15
N GLU A 155 9.59 2.41 -10.86
CA GLU A 155 11.05 2.40 -10.79
C GLU A 155 11.55 1.52 -9.63
N GLU A 156 10.97 1.66 -8.43
CA GLU A 156 11.34 0.88 -7.24
C GLU A 156 11.01 -0.61 -7.37
N CYS A 157 9.90 -0.95 -8.03
CA CYS A 157 9.39 -2.31 -8.14
C CYS A 157 9.68 -2.99 -9.48
N GLN A 158 10.36 -2.33 -10.43
CA GLN A 158 10.65 -2.88 -11.75
C GLN A 158 11.15 -4.34 -11.72
N PRO A 159 12.15 -4.70 -10.90
CA PRO A 159 12.65 -6.08 -10.86
C PRO A 159 11.62 -7.11 -10.35
N MET A 160 10.63 -6.67 -9.59
CA MET A 160 9.56 -7.51 -9.06
C MET A 160 8.39 -7.63 -10.02
N LEU A 161 8.23 -6.67 -10.93
CA LEU A 161 7.16 -6.63 -11.93
C LEU A 161 7.56 -7.31 -13.26
N GLU A 162 8.85 -7.44 -13.54
CA GLU A 162 9.36 -8.21 -14.67
C GLU A 162 9.17 -9.72 -14.43
N GLU A 163 9.03 -10.50 -15.53
CA GLU A 163 8.88 -11.96 -15.50
C GLU A 163 10.12 -12.70 -15.05
#